data_5d20db720c74314582bd45e41bab5fd8
#
_entry.id   5d20db720c74314582bd45e41bab5fd8
#
_cell.length_a   1.000
_cell.length_b   1.000
_cell.length_c   1.000
_cell.angle_alpha   90.00
_cell.angle_beta   90.00
_cell.angle_gamma   90.00
#
_symmetry.space_group_name_H-M   'P 1'
#
loop_
_entity.id
_entity.type
_entity.pdbx_description
1 polymer ?
#
loop_
_entity_poly.entity_id
_entity_poly.type
_entity_poly.pdbx_seq_one_letter_code
_entity_poly.pdbx_strand_id
1 'polypeptide(L)'
;MTVHEPYTGAWQANQDLSMDTLLKNPTVFRCVTLIAGDIAKTPLRLVALSSQGIWTEATSAAFSPVLRKPNTYQNVGQFLEQWMLSKLLHGNTYALKVRDDRGVVIALYVMDPTAVNVLVAPDGSVWYQLLRADLAGVPEGGLAAPARDVIHDRWNCAFHPLVGLSPLYACGGAATEGTLIQNASSEFFSKGGRPSGLLVAPTEVDQKTIDRLSAIWHSLGPGKTAVVGYGMKYQDIGTSAVDSQLSEQLDQTVATIAGCFGVPISYVDSSKQPPYANSEATQLQYQSQCLQVHMTSLERALDDGLELPTYYGTEFDTDALIWLDIATKTDAAQKAIGAGAMTPNEARFKYFGLGPVPGGDSCYLQQQMYSLEALAERDAMQPFTKPAPAPVAVAPSDVPPSDEAVAAAVGALAEA
;
A
#
# COMPACT_ATOMS: atom_id res chain seq x y z
N MET A 1 -14.05 35.07 2.30
CA MET A 1 -13.79 34.92 3.74
C MET A 1 -12.92 33.68 3.86
N THR A 2 -11.63 33.87 4.16
CA THR A 2 -10.68 32.76 4.25
C THR A 2 -10.96 32.03 5.55
N VAL A 3 -10.92 30.69 5.57
CA VAL A 3 -10.96 29.93 6.82
C VAL A 3 -9.65 30.20 7.55
N HIS A 4 -9.61 31.26 8.31
CA HIS A 4 -8.52 31.52 9.25
C HIS A 4 -8.86 30.81 10.56
N GLU A 5 -8.55 29.55 10.61
CA GLU A 5 -8.54 28.83 11.85
C GLU A 5 -7.34 29.32 12.67
N PRO A 6 -7.52 29.72 13.93
CA PRO A 6 -6.40 30.15 14.78
C PRO A 6 -5.37 29.05 15.00
N TYR A 7 -5.67 27.81 14.58
CA TYR A 7 -4.81 26.63 14.75
C TYR A 7 -4.02 26.23 13.50
N THR A 8 -4.39 26.71 12.31
CA THR A 8 -3.74 26.30 11.05
C THR A 8 -2.35 26.89 10.84
N GLY A 9 -1.94 27.86 11.65
CA GLY A 9 -0.65 28.50 11.51
C GLY A 9 0.18 28.62 12.80
N ALA A 10 -0.45 28.57 13.97
CA ALA A 10 0.23 28.93 15.22
C ALA A 10 1.30 27.92 15.65
N TRP A 11 1.14 26.67 15.31
CA TRP A 11 2.07 25.59 15.65
C TRP A 11 3.05 25.24 14.52
N GLN A 12 2.71 25.55 13.28
CA GLN A 12 3.67 25.50 12.16
C GLN A 12 4.60 26.71 12.16
N ALA A 13 4.15 27.86 12.67
CA ALA A 13 4.94 29.09 12.68
C ALA A 13 6.09 29.07 13.69
N ASN A 14 6.07 28.21 14.69
CA ASN A 14 7.15 28.10 15.69
C ASN A 14 8.30 27.17 15.31
N GLN A 15 8.16 26.40 14.21
CA GLN A 15 9.24 25.60 13.66
C GLN A 15 9.34 25.94 12.18
N ASP A 16 10.47 26.47 11.77
CA ASP A 16 10.84 26.76 10.37
C ASP A 16 11.02 25.43 9.59
N LEU A 17 10.00 24.59 9.62
CA LEU A 17 9.96 23.30 8.95
C LEU A 17 9.52 23.51 7.50
N SER A 18 10.45 23.92 6.64
CA SER A 18 10.16 23.95 5.22
C SER A 18 9.97 22.50 4.72
N MET A 19 8.96 22.26 3.89
CA MET A 19 8.72 20.96 3.26
C MET A 19 9.98 20.41 2.56
N ASP A 20 10.76 21.30 1.96
CA ASP A 20 12.07 21.00 1.38
C ASP A 20 13.04 20.38 2.40
N THR A 21 13.07 20.88 3.62
CA THR A 21 13.94 20.34 4.67
C THR A 21 13.45 18.98 5.17
N LEU A 22 12.14 18.81 5.32
CA LEU A 22 11.55 17.56 5.75
C LEU A 22 11.73 16.44 4.71
N LEU A 23 11.57 16.76 3.44
CA LEU A 23 11.77 15.80 2.34
C LEU A 23 13.25 15.39 2.14
N LYS A 24 14.20 16.17 2.65
CA LYS A 24 15.63 15.76 2.70
C LYS A 24 15.90 14.67 3.73
N ASN A 25 14.99 14.46 4.68
CA ASN A 25 15.10 13.32 5.58
C ASN A 25 14.78 12.03 4.82
N PRO A 26 15.73 11.07 4.74
CA PRO A 26 15.55 9.86 3.92
C PRO A 26 14.40 8.98 4.40
N THR A 27 14.10 8.97 5.69
CA THR A 27 12.99 8.20 6.27
C THR A 27 11.64 8.77 5.85
N VAL A 28 11.48 10.10 5.93
CA VAL A 28 10.27 10.78 5.45
C VAL A 28 10.08 10.52 3.96
N PHE A 29 11.13 10.75 3.17
CA PHE A 29 11.10 10.52 1.73
C PHE A 29 10.68 9.08 1.40
N ARG A 30 11.29 8.09 2.10
CA ARG A 30 10.97 6.68 1.90
C ARG A 30 9.52 6.36 2.24
N CYS A 31 8.99 6.82 3.37
CA CYS A 31 7.59 6.57 3.77
C CYS A 31 6.60 7.15 2.76
N VAL A 32 6.81 8.40 2.37
CA VAL A 32 5.91 9.12 1.46
C VAL A 32 5.92 8.49 0.07
N THR A 33 7.11 8.23 -0.49
CA THR A 33 7.23 7.63 -1.83
C THR A 33 6.78 6.18 -1.87
N LEU A 34 6.96 5.42 -0.78
CA LEU A 34 6.48 4.04 -0.68
C LEU A 34 4.96 3.99 -0.76
N ILE A 35 4.26 4.74 0.10
CA ILE A 35 2.80 4.76 0.13
C ILE A 35 2.24 5.27 -1.22
N ALA A 36 2.77 6.39 -1.71
CA ALA A 36 2.32 6.96 -2.98
C ALA A 36 2.55 6.01 -4.16
N GLY A 37 3.72 5.38 -4.23
CA GLY A 37 4.05 4.43 -5.28
C GLY A 37 3.23 3.14 -5.22
N ASP A 38 2.95 2.63 -4.01
CA ASP A 38 2.13 1.43 -3.83
C ASP A 38 0.67 1.65 -4.24
N ILE A 39 0.12 2.82 -3.95
CA ILE A 39 -1.23 3.19 -4.42
C ILE A 39 -1.23 3.46 -5.92
N ALA A 40 -0.23 4.16 -6.45
CA ALA A 40 -0.13 4.49 -7.86
C ALA A 40 0.01 3.26 -8.78
N LYS A 41 0.65 2.18 -8.30
CA LYS A 41 0.78 0.93 -9.06
C LYS A 41 -0.46 0.04 -9.02
N THR A 42 -1.39 0.31 -8.08
CA THR A 42 -2.61 -0.48 -7.91
C THR A 42 -3.65 -0.04 -8.93
N PRO A 43 -4.16 -0.95 -9.79
CA PRO A 43 -5.15 -0.60 -10.78
C PRO A 43 -6.43 -0.05 -10.14
N LEU A 44 -6.90 1.10 -10.62
CA LEU A 44 -8.18 1.68 -10.25
C LEU A 44 -9.21 1.32 -11.34
N ARG A 45 -10.33 0.73 -10.93
CA ARG A 45 -11.39 0.27 -11.82
C ARG A 45 -12.70 1.00 -11.55
N LEU A 46 -13.50 1.17 -12.59
CA LEU A 46 -14.90 1.54 -12.45
C LEU A 46 -15.68 0.26 -12.27
N VAL A 47 -16.51 0.19 -11.23
CA VAL A 47 -17.36 -0.96 -10.94
C VAL A 47 -18.83 -0.54 -10.98
N ALA A 48 -19.71 -1.48 -11.33
CA ALA A 48 -21.16 -1.28 -11.30
C ALA A 48 -21.83 -2.38 -10.47
N LEU A 49 -22.85 -1.98 -9.73
CA LEU A 49 -23.68 -2.90 -8.96
C LEU A 49 -24.63 -3.64 -9.89
N SER A 50 -24.50 -4.97 -9.97
CA SER A 50 -25.40 -5.82 -10.73
C SER A 50 -26.76 -5.94 -10.06
N SER A 51 -27.76 -6.44 -10.80
CA SER A 51 -29.11 -6.72 -10.25
C SER A 51 -29.11 -7.76 -9.12
N GLN A 52 -28.03 -8.51 -8.98
CA GLN A 52 -27.82 -9.51 -7.91
C GLN A 52 -27.13 -8.94 -6.68
N GLY A 53 -26.83 -7.63 -6.65
CA GLY A 53 -26.12 -6.99 -5.54
C GLY A 53 -24.61 -7.24 -5.54
N ILE A 54 -24.02 -7.65 -6.66
CA ILE A 54 -22.58 -7.93 -6.79
C ILE A 54 -21.95 -6.79 -7.59
N TRP A 55 -20.86 -6.23 -7.10
CA TRP A 55 -20.04 -5.27 -7.81
C TRP A 55 -19.19 -5.97 -8.88
N THR A 56 -19.25 -5.50 -10.10
CA THR A 56 -18.51 -6.04 -11.24
C THR A 56 -17.85 -4.93 -12.02
N GLU A 57 -16.69 -5.19 -12.63
CA GLU A 57 -16.00 -4.23 -13.47
C GLU A 57 -16.92 -3.76 -14.60
N ALA A 58 -16.98 -2.45 -14.79
CA ALA A 58 -17.85 -1.80 -15.75
C ALA A 58 -17.12 -0.71 -16.56
N THR A 59 -17.70 -0.37 -17.69
CA THR A 59 -17.22 0.75 -18.52
C THR A 59 -18.35 1.75 -18.74
N SER A 60 -18.01 3.04 -18.64
CA SER A 60 -18.93 4.15 -18.90
C SER A 60 -18.30 5.16 -19.82
N ALA A 61 -19.00 5.63 -20.82
CA ALA A 61 -18.52 6.66 -21.72
C ALA A 61 -18.27 8.02 -21.02
N ALA A 62 -18.96 8.25 -19.89
CA ALA A 62 -18.83 9.50 -19.14
C ALA A 62 -17.67 9.45 -18.12
N PHE A 63 -17.44 8.30 -17.47
CA PHE A 63 -16.51 8.22 -16.32
C PHE A 63 -15.23 7.48 -16.63
N SER A 64 -15.24 6.41 -17.44
CA SER A 64 -14.04 5.61 -17.70
C SER A 64 -12.91 6.38 -18.39
N PRO A 65 -13.15 7.34 -19.31
CA PRO A 65 -12.07 8.07 -19.95
C PRO A 65 -11.22 8.88 -18.98
N VAL A 66 -11.83 9.61 -18.03
CA VAL A 66 -11.12 10.44 -17.05
C VAL A 66 -10.41 9.60 -16.00
N LEU A 67 -10.97 8.46 -15.59
CA LEU A 67 -10.32 7.52 -14.67
C LEU A 67 -9.11 6.84 -15.32
N ARG A 68 -9.16 6.60 -16.63
CA ARG A 68 -8.08 5.96 -17.39
C ARG A 68 -6.97 6.94 -17.77
N LYS A 69 -7.32 8.19 -18.08
CA LYS A 69 -6.40 9.26 -18.44
C LYS A 69 -6.89 10.58 -17.85
N PRO A 70 -6.47 10.91 -16.62
CA PRO A 70 -6.99 12.08 -15.90
C PRO A 70 -6.73 13.43 -16.62
N ASN A 71 -5.61 13.56 -17.31
CA ASN A 71 -5.27 14.77 -18.05
C ASN A 71 -4.32 14.48 -19.23
N THR A 72 -3.93 15.51 -19.96
CA THR A 72 -3.15 15.38 -21.21
C THR A 72 -1.70 14.95 -21.00
N TYR A 73 -1.10 15.26 -19.84
CA TYR A 73 0.32 15.05 -19.57
C TYR A 73 0.61 13.95 -18.54
N GLN A 74 -0.40 13.45 -17.80
CA GLN A 74 -0.23 12.38 -16.82
C GLN A 74 -0.99 11.12 -17.24
N ASN A 75 -0.43 9.97 -16.93
CA ASN A 75 -1.17 8.71 -16.84
C ASN A 75 -1.82 8.57 -15.46
N VAL A 76 -2.70 7.58 -15.28
CA VAL A 76 -3.41 7.37 -14.00
C VAL A 76 -2.46 7.15 -12.83
N GLY A 77 -1.37 6.37 -13.00
CA GLY A 77 -0.40 6.13 -11.94
C GLY A 77 0.29 7.42 -11.49
N GLN A 78 0.77 8.24 -12.42
CA GLN A 78 1.38 9.54 -12.10
C GLN A 78 0.41 10.50 -11.42
N PHE A 79 -0.85 10.47 -11.81
CA PHE A 79 -1.90 11.28 -11.19
C PHE A 79 -2.18 10.81 -9.75
N LEU A 80 -2.31 9.52 -9.52
CA LEU A 80 -2.53 8.95 -8.19
C LEU A 80 -1.32 9.16 -7.28
N GLU A 81 -0.11 9.04 -7.82
CA GLU A 81 1.13 9.34 -7.10
C GLU A 81 1.15 10.80 -6.63
N GLN A 82 0.88 11.76 -7.54
CA GLN A 82 0.82 13.18 -7.19
C GLN A 82 -0.30 13.48 -6.18
N TRP A 83 -1.46 12.83 -6.32
CA TRP A 83 -2.56 12.93 -5.37
C TRP A 83 -2.11 12.51 -3.97
N MET A 84 -1.46 11.35 -3.88
CA MET A 84 -1.01 10.84 -2.58
C MET A 84 0.15 11.64 -2.00
N LEU A 85 1.09 12.10 -2.82
CA LEU A 85 2.15 13.00 -2.36
C LEU A 85 1.58 14.27 -1.74
N SER A 86 0.61 14.90 -2.40
CA SER A 86 -0.11 16.07 -1.89
C SER A 86 -0.78 15.78 -0.54
N LYS A 87 -1.50 14.66 -0.44
CA LYS A 87 -2.20 14.23 0.77
C LYS A 87 -1.25 13.95 1.94
N LEU A 88 -0.18 13.22 1.68
CA LEU A 88 0.78 12.81 2.70
C LEU A 88 1.61 14.00 3.23
N LEU A 89 1.99 14.93 2.34
CA LEU A 89 2.83 16.07 2.69
C LEU A 89 2.04 17.21 3.33
N HIS A 90 0.84 17.47 2.84
CA HIS A 90 0.03 18.64 3.25
C HIS A 90 -1.26 18.28 4.00
N GLY A 91 -1.58 16.98 4.11
CA GLY A 91 -2.86 16.53 4.69
C GLY A 91 -4.06 16.75 3.77
N ASN A 92 -3.87 17.42 2.62
CA ASN A 92 -4.92 17.82 1.70
C ASN A 92 -4.50 17.56 0.25
N THR A 93 -5.45 17.12 -0.56
CA THR A 93 -5.31 17.09 -2.01
C THR A 93 -6.50 17.78 -2.64
N TYR A 94 -6.23 18.69 -3.54
CA TYR A 94 -7.24 19.41 -4.31
C TYR A 94 -7.10 19.01 -5.78
N ALA A 95 -8.15 18.42 -6.35
CA ALA A 95 -8.19 18.11 -7.78
C ALA A 95 -9.26 18.96 -8.47
N LEU A 96 -8.83 19.88 -9.34
CA LEU A 96 -9.71 20.71 -10.15
C LEU A 96 -10.32 19.86 -11.26
N LYS A 97 -11.65 19.92 -11.40
CA LYS A 97 -12.42 19.26 -12.45
C LYS A 97 -12.59 20.22 -13.64
N VAL A 98 -12.26 19.73 -14.82
CA VAL A 98 -12.61 20.41 -16.07
C VAL A 98 -13.74 19.64 -16.73
N ARG A 99 -14.83 20.35 -17.08
CA ARG A 99 -16.04 19.77 -17.68
C ARG A 99 -16.18 20.20 -19.12
N ASP A 100 -16.81 19.36 -19.93
CA ASP A 100 -17.26 19.73 -21.27
C ASP A 100 -18.59 20.51 -21.23
N ASP A 101 -19.06 20.95 -22.39
CA ASP A 101 -20.32 21.70 -22.53
C ASP A 101 -21.57 20.92 -22.07
N ARG A 102 -21.46 19.61 -21.89
CA ARG A 102 -22.51 18.73 -21.38
C ARG A 102 -22.41 18.53 -19.88
N GLY A 103 -21.40 19.11 -19.22
CA GLY A 103 -21.14 18.98 -17.79
C GLY A 103 -20.37 17.70 -17.40
N VAL A 104 -19.92 16.90 -18.39
CA VAL A 104 -19.13 15.70 -18.12
C VAL A 104 -17.70 16.09 -17.77
N VAL A 105 -17.14 15.48 -16.72
CA VAL A 105 -15.74 15.72 -16.33
C VAL A 105 -14.81 15.04 -17.35
N ILE A 106 -14.04 15.86 -18.05
CA ILE A 106 -13.11 15.42 -19.09
C ILE A 106 -11.65 15.45 -18.65
N ALA A 107 -11.32 16.21 -17.60
CA ALA A 107 -9.97 16.21 -17.03
C ALA A 107 -9.98 16.51 -15.52
N LEU A 108 -8.95 16.00 -14.84
CA LEU A 108 -8.64 16.23 -13.44
C LEU A 108 -7.21 16.71 -13.29
N TYR A 109 -7.00 17.78 -12.51
CA TYR A 109 -5.69 18.37 -12.27
C TYR A 109 -5.45 18.48 -10.76
N VAL A 110 -4.44 17.77 -10.24
CA VAL A 110 -4.02 17.94 -8.84
C VAL A 110 -3.33 19.30 -8.71
N MET A 111 -3.89 20.14 -7.86
CA MET A 111 -3.38 21.48 -7.57
C MET A 111 -2.32 21.42 -6.46
N ASP A 112 -1.38 22.35 -6.48
CA ASP A 112 -0.47 22.55 -5.34
C ASP A 112 -1.28 23.03 -4.12
N PRO A 113 -1.29 22.28 -3.01
CA PRO A 113 -2.05 22.66 -1.81
C PRO A 113 -1.65 24.02 -1.23
N THR A 114 -0.42 24.46 -1.45
CA THR A 114 0.06 25.78 -1.01
C THR A 114 -0.53 26.91 -1.84
N ALA A 115 -1.02 26.60 -3.03
CA ALA A 115 -1.65 27.53 -3.96
C ALA A 115 -3.20 27.49 -3.89
N VAL A 116 -3.78 26.80 -2.90
CA VAL A 116 -5.23 26.70 -2.73
C VAL A 116 -5.66 27.24 -1.37
N ASN A 117 -6.57 28.21 -1.36
CA ASN A 117 -7.20 28.70 -0.15
C ASN A 117 -8.66 28.26 -0.09
N VAL A 118 -9.03 27.62 1.01
CA VAL A 118 -10.43 27.25 1.27
C VAL A 118 -11.19 28.49 1.78
N LEU A 119 -12.30 28.79 1.17
CA LEU A 119 -13.16 29.92 1.49
C LEU A 119 -14.52 29.39 1.95
N VAL A 120 -15.06 29.95 3.03
CA VAL A 120 -16.44 29.68 3.46
C VAL A 120 -17.23 30.98 3.34
N ALA A 121 -18.28 30.97 2.54
CA ALA A 121 -19.14 32.12 2.39
C ALA A 121 -20.10 32.25 3.59
N PRO A 122 -20.73 33.41 3.81
CA PRO A 122 -21.64 33.63 4.94
C PRO A 122 -22.87 32.70 4.95
N ASP A 123 -23.25 32.16 3.80
CA ASP A 123 -24.32 31.17 3.64
C ASP A 123 -23.89 29.73 3.93
N GLY A 124 -22.61 29.53 4.33
CA GLY A 124 -22.03 28.20 4.59
C GLY A 124 -21.54 27.49 3.33
N SER A 125 -21.66 28.06 2.14
CA SER A 125 -21.11 27.45 0.93
C SER A 125 -19.58 27.47 0.91
N VAL A 126 -18.98 26.38 0.44
CA VAL A 126 -17.52 26.21 0.36
C VAL A 126 -17.05 26.55 -1.05
N TRP A 127 -16.01 27.35 -1.10
CA TRP A 127 -15.32 27.79 -2.31
C TRP A 127 -13.83 27.58 -2.18
N TYR A 128 -13.14 27.42 -3.29
CA TYR A 128 -11.68 27.27 -3.35
C TYR A 128 -11.10 28.40 -4.19
N GLN A 129 -10.26 29.22 -3.58
CA GLN A 129 -9.44 30.18 -4.32
C GLN A 129 -8.19 29.48 -4.81
N LEU A 130 -8.12 29.23 -6.10
CA LEU A 130 -6.98 28.62 -6.78
C LEU A 130 -6.07 29.75 -7.27
N LEU A 131 -4.79 29.70 -6.90
CA LEU A 131 -3.78 30.58 -7.49
C LEU A 131 -3.39 30.07 -8.89
N ARG A 132 -2.58 30.84 -9.60
CA ARG A 132 -2.14 30.54 -10.97
C ARG A 132 -1.69 29.07 -11.10
N ALA A 133 -2.22 28.38 -12.09
CA ALA A 133 -1.82 27.03 -12.48
C ALA A 133 -2.02 26.86 -14.01
N ASP A 134 -0.99 27.17 -14.78
CA ASP A 134 -1.06 27.22 -16.26
C ASP A 134 -1.48 25.88 -16.87
N LEU A 135 -0.98 24.76 -16.32
CA LEU A 135 -1.34 23.40 -16.78
C LEU A 135 -2.82 23.06 -16.58
N ALA A 136 -3.42 23.60 -15.54
CA ALA A 136 -4.85 23.41 -15.23
C ALA A 136 -5.75 24.51 -15.85
N GLY A 137 -5.17 25.45 -16.58
CA GLY A 137 -5.90 26.56 -17.19
C GLY A 137 -6.36 27.64 -16.19
N VAL A 138 -5.78 27.68 -14.98
CA VAL A 138 -6.07 28.73 -13.99
C VAL A 138 -5.25 29.96 -14.32
N PRO A 139 -5.91 31.12 -14.55
CA PRO A 139 -5.23 32.34 -14.99
C PRO A 139 -4.36 32.96 -13.88
N GLU A 140 -3.49 33.91 -14.27
CA GLU A 140 -2.57 34.59 -13.34
C GLU A 140 -3.27 35.33 -12.19
N GLY A 141 -4.49 35.80 -12.40
CA GLY A 141 -5.34 36.42 -11.37
C GLY A 141 -5.99 35.43 -10.39
N GLY A 142 -5.76 34.14 -10.59
CA GLY A 142 -6.43 33.07 -9.83
C GLY A 142 -7.86 32.80 -10.27
N LEU A 143 -8.46 31.79 -9.70
CA LEU A 143 -9.84 31.36 -9.94
C LEU A 143 -10.53 31.04 -8.62
N ALA A 144 -11.72 31.57 -8.39
CA ALA A 144 -12.60 31.11 -7.31
C ALA A 144 -13.51 30.00 -7.85
N ALA A 145 -13.24 28.77 -7.48
CA ALA A 145 -14.02 27.60 -7.90
C ALA A 145 -15.01 27.18 -6.79
N PRO A 146 -16.27 26.86 -7.12
CA PRO A 146 -17.20 26.31 -6.16
C PRO A 146 -16.81 24.88 -5.77
N ALA A 147 -17.26 24.40 -4.63
CA ALA A 147 -16.92 23.05 -4.11
C ALA A 147 -17.23 21.93 -5.11
N ARG A 148 -18.28 22.10 -5.93
CA ARG A 148 -18.66 21.11 -6.96
C ARG A 148 -17.61 20.91 -8.05
N ASP A 149 -16.68 21.88 -8.25
CA ASP A 149 -15.67 21.82 -9.31
C ASP A 149 -14.27 21.43 -8.77
N VAL A 150 -14.16 21.16 -7.47
CA VAL A 150 -12.92 20.72 -6.83
C VAL A 150 -13.17 19.47 -6.00
N ILE A 151 -12.43 18.41 -6.25
CA ILE A 151 -12.39 17.26 -5.36
C ILE A 151 -11.39 17.58 -4.27
N HIS A 152 -11.83 17.55 -3.02
CA HIS A 152 -10.99 17.81 -1.87
C HIS A 152 -10.89 16.57 -0.98
N ASP A 153 -9.79 15.83 -1.11
CA ASP A 153 -9.46 14.69 -0.26
C ASP A 153 -8.61 15.16 0.92
N ARG A 154 -9.06 14.85 2.15
CA ARG A 154 -8.51 15.34 3.41
C ARG A 154 -8.10 14.19 4.30
N TRP A 155 -7.00 14.34 5.00
CA TRP A 155 -6.54 13.35 5.95
C TRP A 155 -6.34 13.96 7.34
N ASN A 156 -6.76 13.24 8.40
CA ASN A 156 -6.64 13.68 9.79
C ASN A 156 -7.22 15.08 10.07
N CYS A 157 -8.50 15.26 9.79
CA CYS A 157 -9.21 16.52 10.06
C CYS A 157 -9.46 16.74 11.57
N ALA A 158 -8.37 16.87 12.36
CA ALA A 158 -8.46 16.92 13.82
C ALA A 158 -9.02 18.24 14.35
N PHE A 159 -8.78 19.35 13.66
CA PHE A 159 -9.15 20.70 14.15
C PHE A 159 -10.32 21.30 13.39
N HIS A 160 -10.42 21.06 12.10
CA HIS A 160 -11.46 21.60 11.26
C HIS A 160 -11.84 20.62 10.13
N PRO A 161 -13.13 20.45 9.82
CA PRO A 161 -13.59 19.47 8.82
C PRO A 161 -13.10 19.74 7.38
N LEU A 162 -12.70 20.98 7.08
CA LEU A 162 -12.16 21.37 5.77
C LEU A 162 -10.63 21.45 5.72
N VAL A 163 -9.93 21.08 6.79
CA VAL A 163 -8.46 21.17 6.87
C VAL A 163 -7.90 19.86 7.35
N GLY A 164 -7.23 19.15 6.45
CA GLY A 164 -6.48 17.93 6.77
C GLY A 164 -5.10 18.26 7.33
N LEU A 165 -4.58 17.37 8.18
CA LEU A 165 -3.24 17.43 8.75
C LEU A 165 -2.33 16.38 8.17
N SER A 166 -1.13 16.78 7.77
CA SER A 166 -0.07 15.84 7.41
C SER A 166 0.46 15.11 8.66
N PRO A 167 0.88 13.85 8.58
CA PRO A 167 1.64 13.18 9.63
C PRO A 167 2.92 13.92 10.02
N LEU A 168 3.48 14.71 9.11
CA LEU A 168 4.64 15.56 9.36
C LEU A 168 4.42 16.55 10.49
N TYR A 169 3.17 16.90 10.78
CA TYR A 169 2.83 17.67 11.97
C TYR A 169 3.31 16.99 13.26
N ALA A 170 3.09 15.70 13.37
CA ALA A 170 3.44 14.94 14.57
C ALA A 170 4.93 14.54 14.59
N CYS A 171 5.51 14.18 13.44
CA CYS A 171 6.89 13.68 13.37
C CYS A 171 7.91 14.69 12.84
N GLY A 172 7.52 15.93 12.56
CA GLY A 172 8.44 16.97 12.04
C GLY A 172 9.63 17.23 12.94
N GLY A 173 9.43 17.22 14.27
CA GLY A 173 10.51 17.33 15.25
C GLY A 173 11.53 16.19 15.12
N ALA A 174 11.05 14.93 15.08
CA ALA A 174 11.91 13.77 14.90
C ALA A 174 12.63 13.77 13.53
N ALA A 175 11.95 14.21 12.47
CA ALA A 175 12.56 14.34 11.14
C ALA A 175 13.68 15.38 11.13
N THR A 176 13.51 16.50 11.81
CA THR A 176 14.53 17.55 11.96
C THR A 176 15.72 17.05 12.78
N GLU A 177 15.44 16.40 13.93
CA GLU A 177 16.49 15.81 14.78
C GLU A 177 17.33 14.79 14.01
N GLY A 178 16.69 13.84 13.30
CA GLY A 178 17.40 12.88 12.47
C GLY A 178 18.29 13.53 11.41
N THR A 179 17.81 14.60 10.77
CA THR A 179 18.60 15.35 9.78
C THR A 179 19.78 16.07 10.44
N LEU A 180 19.60 16.65 11.62
CA LEU A 180 20.68 17.30 12.36
C LEU A 180 21.76 16.31 12.80
N ILE A 181 21.38 15.11 13.26
CA ILE A 181 22.31 14.04 13.63
C ILE A 181 23.12 13.59 12.39
N GLN A 182 22.46 13.38 11.25
CA GLN A 182 23.12 13.00 10.00
C GLN A 182 24.09 14.08 9.52
N ASN A 183 23.70 15.35 9.60
CA ASN A 183 24.56 16.47 9.22
C ASN A 183 25.78 16.57 10.15
N ALA A 184 25.59 16.46 11.47
CA ALA A 184 26.69 16.45 12.44
C ALA A 184 27.67 15.31 12.21
N SER A 185 27.15 14.11 11.92
CA SER A 185 27.96 12.94 11.56
C SER A 185 28.74 13.19 10.26
N SER A 186 28.08 13.70 9.22
CA SER A 186 28.73 14.03 7.94
C SER A 186 29.81 15.09 8.10
N GLU A 187 29.56 16.12 8.90
CA GLU A 187 30.55 17.16 9.20
C GLU A 187 31.75 16.60 9.98
N PHE A 188 31.51 15.73 10.97
CA PHE A 188 32.58 15.04 11.72
C PHE A 188 33.48 14.24 10.79
N PHE A 189 32.91 13.40 9.91
CA PHE A 189 33.67 12.61 8.96
C PHE A 189 34.38 13.46 7.90
N SER A 190 33.75 14.54 7.42
CA SER A 190 34.34 15.45 6.43
C SER A 190 35.57 16.17 6.99
N LYS A 191 35.61 16.44 8.30
CA LYS A 191 36.74 17.01 9.02
C LYS A 191 37.79 15.96 9.42
N GLY A 192 37.69 14.73 8.91
CA GLY A 192 38.65 13.64 9.11
C GLY A 192 38.51 12.90 10.43
N GLY A 193 37.33 12.90 11.02
CA GLY A 193 37.02 12.15 12.25
C GLY A 193 37.81 12.65 13.48
N ARG A 194 38.25 13.89 13.45
CA ARG A 194 38.93 14.47 14.59
C ARG A 194 37.94 15.16 15.49
N PRO A 195 37.75 14.69 16.72
CA PRO A 195 36.95 15.41 17.70
C PRO A 195 37.56 16.81 17.98
N SER A 196 36.70 17.75 18.34
CA SER A 196 37.12 19.04 18.82
C SER A 196 37.92 18.82 20.10
N GLY A 197 39.19 19.25 20.14
CA GLY A 197 40.04 19.10 21.30
C GLY A 197 40.77 20.39 21.64
N LEU A 198 41.30 20.45 22.86
CA LEU A 198 42.13 21.53 23.33
C LEU A 198 43.58 21.17 23.15
N LEU A 199 44.34 22.06 22.54
CA LEU A 199 45.81 22.02 22.60
C LEU A 199 46.25 22.75 23.87
N VAL A 200 46.64 21.97 24.87
CA VAL A 200 47.07 22.51 26.16
C VAL A 200 48.56 22.70 26.14
N ALA A 201 49.03 23.93 26.32
CA ALA A 201 50.44 24.25 26.49
C ALA A 201 50.82 24.22 27.97
N PRO A 202 51.98 23.67 28.35
CA PRO A 202 52.39 23.58 29.76
C PRO A 202 52.89 24.92 30.33
N THR A 203 53.11 25.94 29.50
CA THR A 203 53.58 27.26 29.85
C THR A 203 52.78 28.35 29.12
N GLU A 204 52.78 29.57 29.65
CA GLU A 204 52.19 30.72 28.97
C GLU A 204 52.81 30.90 27.57
N VAL A 205 51.96 30.95 26.56
CA VAL A 205 52.35 31.12 25.17
C VAL A 205 51.86 32.47 24.67
N ASP A 206 52.78 33.19 23.99
CA ASP A 206 52.49 34.50 23.40
C ASP A 206 51.33 34.41 22.36
N GLN A 207 50.47 35.43 22.31
CA GLN A 207 49.29 35.49 21.42
C GLN A 207 49.66 35.26 19.95
N LYS A 208 50.80 35.78 19.47
CA LYS A 208 51.27 35.56 18.10
C LYS A 208 51.54 34.10 17.80
N THR A 209 52.02 33.36 18.80
CA THR A 209 52.31 31.92 18.68
C THR A 209 51.02 31.12 18.70
N ILE A 210 50.00 31.52 19.49
CA ILE A 210 48.66 30.95 19.51
C ILE A 210 48.00 31.09 18.13
N ASP A 211 48.00 32.29 17.57
CA ASP A 211 47.40 32.58 16.27
C ASP A 211 48.07 31.77 15.14
N ARG A 212 49.42 31.63 15.20
CA ARG A 212 50.19 30.86 14.24
C ARG A 212 49.90 29.35 14.34
N LEU A 213 49.81 28.83 15.56
CA LEU A 213 49.46 27.42 15.80
C LEU A 213 48.03 27.11 15.38
N SER A 214 47.12 28.00 15.68
CA SER A 214 45.73 27.88 15.21
C SER A 214 45.60 27.86 13.68
N ALA A 215 46.34 28.77 13.00
CA ALA A 215 46.39 28.78 11.54
C ALA A 215 46.97 27.49 10.95
N ILE A 216 48.06 26.98 11.56
CA ILE A 216 48.67 25.70 11.14
C ILE A 216 47.66 24.55 11.37
N TRP A 217 46.99 24.52 12.53
CA TRP A 217 46.03 23.48 12.87
C TRP A 217 44.82 23.46 11.91
N HIS A 218 44.30 24.63 11.56
CA HIS A 218 43.23 24.72 10.59
C HIS A 218 43.65 24.44 9.15
N SER A 219 44.95 24.61 8.81
CA SER A 219 45.48 24.28 7.47
C SER A 219 45.76 22.80 7.28
N LEU A 220 45.73 22.00 8.35
CA LEU A 220 45.96 20.56 8.30
C LEU A 220 44.71 19.85 7.75
N GLY A 221 44.78 19.42 6.50
CA GLY A 221 43.72 18.61 5.88
C GLY A 221 43.58 17.22 6.53
N PRO A 222 42.51 16.49 6.22
CA PRO A 222 42.25 15.14 6.72
C PRO A 222 43.43 14.20 6.50
N GLY A 223 43.76 13.41 7.51
CA GLY A 223 44.86 12.41 7.42
C GLY A 223 46.27 12.94 7.59
N LYS A 224 46.52 14.23 7.78
CA LYS A 224 47.84 14.79 8.05
C LYS A 224 48.14 14.83 9.54
N THR A 225 49.34 14.40 9.90
CA THR A 225 49.83 14.44 11.30
C THR A 225 50.38 15.83 11.62
N ALA A 226 49.84 16.47 12.65
CA ALA A 226 50.42 17.72 13.17
C ALA A 226 51.66 17.41 14.01
N VAL A 227 52.77 18.04 13.70
CA VAL A 227 53.97 18.06 14.58
C VAL A 227 53.88 19.32 15.41
N VAL A 228 53.67 19.16 16.70
CA VAL A 228 53.56 20.28 17.66
C VAL A 228 54.77 20.27 18.56
N GLY A 229 55.48 21.43 18.67
CA GLY A 229 56.56 21.63 19.61
C GLY A 229 56.03 22.14 20.97
N TYR A 230 56.97 22.49 21.87
CA TYR A 230 56.66 23.12 23.18
C TYR A 230 55.96 22.23 24.23
N GLY A 231 56.02 20.90 24.11
CA GLY A 231 55.43 20.00 25.10
C GLY A 231 53.89 20.08 25.18
N MET A 232 53.23 20.56 24.13
CA MET A 232 51.78 20.65 24.04
C MET A 232 51.16 19.27 24.03
N LYS A 233 50.08 19.12 24.78
CA LYS A 233 49.26 17.92 24.81
C LYS A 233 47.92 18.21 24.12
N TYR A 234 47.54 17.34 23.21
CA TYR A 234 46.20 17.34 22.69
C TYR A 234 45.28 16.63 23.72
N GLN A 235 44.33 17.36 24.23
CA GLN A 235 43.30 16.82 25.10
C GLN A 235 42.00 16.74 24.31
N ASP A 236 41.56 15.54 24.09
CA ASP A 236 40.27 15.26 23.48
C ASP A 236 39.16 15.72 24.46
N ILE A 237 38.24 16.56 23.98
CA ILE A 237 36.99 16.88 24.69
C ILE A 237 36.04 15.76 24.34
N GLY A 238 36.24 14.62 24.98
CA GLY A 238 35.76 13.32 24.63
C GLY A 238 34.29 13.19 24.29
N THR A 239 34.04 12.41 23.23
CA THR A 239 32.73 12.10 22.70
C THR A 239 32.47 10.59 22.54
N SER A 240 33.27 9.71 23.11
CA SER A 240 33.12 8.27 22.91
C SER A 240 31.84 7.64 23.46
N ALA A 241 31.13 8.31 24.41
CA ALA A 241 29.83 7.90 24.90
C ALA A 241 28.67 8.45 24.04
N VAL A 242 28.93 9.49 23.25
CA VAL A 242 27.93 10.18 22.44
C VAL A 242 27.61 9.40 21.16
N ASP A 243 28.60 8.68 20.59
CA ASP A 243 28.42 8.00 19.30
C ASP A 243 27.41 6.84 19.36
N SER A 244 27.41 6.05 20.45
CA SER A 244 26.42 4.97 20.63
C SER A 244 25.01 5.51 20.89
N GLN A 245 24.91 6.60 21.65
CA GLN A 245 23.63 7.26 21.93
C GLN A 245 23.04 7.93 20.67
N LEU A 246 23.89 8.52 19.83
CA LEU A 246 23.45 9.12 18.55
C LEU A 246 22.87 8.06 17.60
N SER A 247 23.45 6.86 17.56
CA SER A 247 22.94 5.77 16.75
C SER A 247 21.56 5.30 17.24
N GLU A 248 21.39 5.13 18.56
CA GLU A 248 20.09 4.76 19.16
C GLU A 248 19.04 5.85 18.94
N GLN A 249 19.40 7.12 19.08
CA GLN A 249 18.51 8.25 18.79
C GLN A 249 18.09 8.28 17.32
N LEU A 250 19.02 8.04 16.40
CA LEU A 250 18.71 7.97 14.98
C LEU A 250 17.70 6.84 14.68
N ASP A 251 17.93 5.65 15.26
CA ASP A 251 17.02 4.51 15.14
C ASP A 251 15.63 4.84 15.69
N GLN A 252 15.57 5.56 16.82
CA GLN A 252 14.30 5.99 17.42
C GLN A 252 13.59 7.01 16.54
N THR A 253 14.31 7.98 15.92
CA THR A 253 13.69 8.93 14.98
C THR A 253 13.11 8.21 13.77
N VAL A 254 13.82 7.20 13.22
CA VAL A 254 13.33 6.37 12.11
C VAL A 254 12.04 5.65 12.49
N ALA A 255 12.02 5.01 13.67
CA ALA A 255 10.82 4.30 14.16
C ALA A 255 9.63 5.24 14.39
N THR A 256 9.89 6.43 14.95
CA THR A 256 8.86 7.45 15.18
C THR A 256 8.24 7.94 13.87
N ILE A 257 9.07 8.27 12.87
CA ILE A 257 8.60 8.71 11.56
C ILE A 257 7.80 7.61 10.88
N ALA A 258 8.33 6.39 10.82
CA ALA A 258 7.64 5.25 10.22
C ALA A 258 6.28 4.99 10.88
N GLY A 259 6.21 5.07 12.23
CA GLY A 259 4.98 4.94 13.00
C GLY A 259 3.93 6.01 12.70
N CYS A 260 4.34 7.28 12.51
CA CYS A 260 3.42 8.36 12.13
C CYS A 260 2.76 8.16 10.76
N PHE A 261 3.48 7.54 9.82
CA PHE A 261 2.93 7.18 8.50
C PHE A 261 2.23 5.82 8.48
N GLY A 262 2.29 5.05 9.57
CA GLY A 262 1.74 3.69 9.62
C GLY A 262 2.52 2.68 8.79
N VAL A 263 3.79 2.98 8.44
CA VAL A 263 4.66 2.11 7.66
C VAL A 263 5.44 1.19 8.60
N PRO A 264 5.42 -0.14 8.40
CA PRO A 264 6.26 -1.04 9.17
C PRO A 264 7.74 -0.69 9.02
N ILE A 265 8.48 -0.69 10.13
CA ILE A 265 9.89 -0.28 10.15
C ILE A 265 10.77 -1.08 9.18
N SER A 266 10.45 -2.35 8.93
CA SER A 266 11.14 -3.22 8.00
C SER A 266 11.12 -2.74 6.53
N TYR A 267 10.16 -1.90 6.15
CA TYR A 267 10.09 -1.30 4.81
C TYR A 267 10.98 -0.05 4.67
N VAL A 268 11.37 0.52 5.80
CA VAL A 268 12.20 1.73 5.88
C VAL A 268 13.65 1.38 6.21
N ASP A 269 13.84 0.47 7.17
CA ASP A 269 15.15 0.01 7.62
C ASP A 269 15.35 -1.47 7.30
N SER A 270 16.23 -1.75 6.35
CA SER A 270 16.55 -3.12 5.90
C SER A 270 17.24 -3.98 6.97
N SER A 271 17.84 -3.36 8.01
CA SER A 271 18.46 -4.10 9.12
C SER A 271 17.44 -4.74 10.06
N LYS A 272 16.20 -4.27 10.04
CA LYS A 272 15.10 -4.71 10.90
C LYS A 272 14.08 -5.59 10.17
N GLN A 273 14.53 -6.35 9.18
CA GLN A 273 13.65 -7.27 8.45
C GLN A 273 13.17 -8.41 9.36
N PRO A 274 11.85 -8.71 9.36
CA PRO A 274 11.34 -9.86 10.08
C PRO A 274 11.83 -11.17 9.45
N PRO A 275 11.92 -12.27 10.23
CA PRO A 275 12.15 -13.60 9.67
C PRO A 275 11.13 -13.92 8.56
N TYR A 276 11.51 -14.71 7.60
CA TYR A 276 10.68 -15.07 6.43
C TYR A 276 9.24 -15.47 6.77
N ALA A 277 9.06 -16.19 7.87
CA ALA A 277 7.75 -16.63 8.36
C ALA A 277 6.79 -15.48 8.74
N ASN A 278 7.30 -14.28 9.00
CA ASN A 278 6.50 -13.12 9.43
C ASN A 278 6.36 -12.06 8.32
N SER A 279 6.99 -12.25 7.17
CA SER A 279 6.94 -11.27 6.07
C SER A 279 5.53 -11.08 5.51
N GLU A 280 4.77 -12.17 5.36
CA GLU A 280 3.39 -12.14 4.90
C GLU A 280 2.47 -11.41 5.88
N ALA A 281 2.62 -11.67 7.17
CA ALA A 281 1.86 -10.96 8.22
C ALA A 281 2.17 -9.46 8.23
N THR A 282 3.44 -9.08 8.03
CA THR A 282 3.85 -7.67 7.94
C THR A 282 3.28 -6.99 6.70
N GLN A 283 3.25 -7.69 5.57
CA GLN A 283 2.65 -7.19 4.34
C GLN A 283 1.14 -6.99 4.50
N LEU A 284 0.43 -7.96 5.08
CA LEU A 284 -1.00 -7.86 5.35
C LEU A 284 -1.31 -6.71 6.32
N GLN A 285 -0.48 -6.53 7.36
CA GLN A 285 -0.60 -5.41 8.28
C GLN A 285 -0.42 -4.07 7.56
N TYR A 286 0.59 -3.92 6.72
CA TYR A 286 0.82 -2.71 5.94
C TYR A 286 -0.35 -2.41 5.00
N GLN A 287 -0.87 -3.42 4.30
CA GLN A 287 -2.03 -3.25 3.43
C GLN A 287 -3.28 -2.82 4.19
N SER A 288 -3.61 -3.52 5.28
CA SER A 288 -4.87 -3.29 6.01
C SER A 288 -4.85 -2.02 6.86
N GLN A 289 -3.73 -1.67 7.48
CA GLN A 289 -3.64 -0.55 8.41
C GLN A 289 -3.14 0.75 7.79
N CYS A 290 -2.35 0.67 6.72
CA CYS A 290 -1.79 1.85 6.06
C CYS A 290 -2.47 2.11 4.71
N LEU A 291 -2.34 1.21 3.73
CA LEU A 291 -2.77 1.49 2.36
C LEU A 291 -4.29 1.55 2.21
N GLN A 292 -5.03 0.64 2.85
CA GLN A 292 -6.49 0.54 2.69
C GLN A 292 -7.22 1.82 3.10
N VAL A 293 -6.75 2.50 4.16
CA VAL A 293 -7.34 3.78 4.61
C VAL A 293 -7.25 4.83 3.51
N HIS A 294 -6.10 4.93 2.85
CA HIS A 294 -5.88 5.89 1.76
C HIS A 294 -6.65 5.52 0.50
N MET A 295 -6.66 4.24 0.12
CA MET A 295 -7.40 3.73 -1.04
C MET A 295 -8.91 4.00 -0.88
N THR A 296 -9.49 3.60 0.24
CA THR A 296 -10.91 3.83 0.51
C THR A 296 -11.28 5.32 0.57
N SER A 297 -10.39 6.18 1.12
CA SER A 297 -10.59 7.62 1.11
C SER A 297 -10.58 8.18 -0.31
N LEU A 298 -9.67 7.71 -1.16
CA LEU A 298 -9.54 8.15 -2.55
C LEU A 298 -10.71 7.66 -3.41
N GLU A 299 -11.14 6.39 -3.25
CA GLU A 299 -12.33 5.84 -3.89
C GLU A 299 -13.56 6.72 -3.59
N ARG A 300 -13.84 6.98 -2.33
CA ARG A 300 -14.95 7.84 -1.92
C ARG A 300 -14.82 9.27 -2.45
N ALA A 301 -13.60 9.83 -2.43
CA ALA A 301 -13.37 11.17 -2.97
C ALA A 301 -13.61 11.24 -4.48
N LEU A 302 -13.28 10.18 -5.21
CA LEU A 302 -13.57 10.08 -6.65
C LEU A 302 -15.04 9.83 -6.92
N ASP A 303 -15.70 8.95 -6.15
CA ASP A 303 -17.12 8.63 -6.30
C ASP A 303 -17.99 9.88 -6.09
N ASP A 304 -17.77 10.59 -4.99
CA ASP A 304 -18.46 11.85 -4.68
C ASP A 304 -18.07 12.95 -5.66
N GLY A 305 -16.77 13.06 -5.94
CA GLY A 305 -16.22 14.12 -6.79
C GLY A 305 -16.63 14.03 -8.25
N LEU A 306 -16.75 12.83 -8.79
CA LEU A 306 -17.24 12.58 -10.15
C LEU A 306 -18.77 12.49 -10.22
N GLU A 307 -19.43 12.63 -9.06
CA GLU A 307 -20.91 12.56 -8.95
C GLU A 307 -21.43 11.22 -9.51
N LEU A 308 -20.75 10.11 -9.15
CA LEU A 308 -21.14 8.78 -9.64
C LEU A 308 -22.53 8.42 -9.13
N PRO A 309 -23.42 7.89 -9.99
CA PRO A 309 -24.67 7.31 -9.54
C PRO A 309 -24.43 6.17 -8.54
N THR A 310 -25.37 5.92 -7.64
CA THR A 310 -25.25 4.92 -6.56
C THR A 310 -24.98 3.49 -7.02
N TYR A 311 -25.20 3.21 -8.29
CA TYR A 311 -24.93 1.91 -8.91
C TYR A 311 -23.54 1.86 -9.61
N TYR A 312 -22.77 2.94 -9.57
CA TYR A 312 -21.36 2.98 -9.97
C TYR A 312 -20.48 3.32 -8.77
N GLY A 313 -19.27 2.83 -8.79
CA GLY A 313 -18.22 3.17 -7.82
C GLY A 313 -16.83 2.98 -8.43
N THR A 314 -15.85 3.50 -7.76
CA THR A 314 -14.43 3.23 -8.06
C THR A 314 -13.87 2.24 -7.06
N GLU A 315 -13.04 1.30 -7.50
CA GLU A 315 -12.45 0.27 -6.65
C GLU A 315 -11.00 0.02 -7.04
N PHE A 316 -10.11 -0.03 -6.05
CA PHE A 316 -8.74 -0.48 -6.27
C PHE A 316 -8.64 -2.00 -6.28
N ASP A 317 -7.98 -2.54 -7.29
CA ASP A 317 -7.66 -3.96 -7.35
C ASP A 317 -6.51 -4.30 -6.39
N THR A 318 -6.86 -4.54 -5.13
CA THR A 318 -5.88 -4.85 -4.08
C THR A 318 -5.18 -6.19 -4.29
N ASP A 319 -5.74 -7.09 -5.09
CA ASP A 319 -5.09 -8.36 -5.45
C ASP A 319 -3.79 -8.12 -6.25
N ALA A 320 -3.69 -7.00 -6.96
CA ALA A 320 -2.47 -6.61 -7.68
C ALA A 320 -1.29 -6.24 -6.76
N LEU A 321 -1.54 -5.92 -5.49
CA LEU A 321 -0.49 -5.64 -4.50
C LEU A 321 0.19 -6.91 -3.97
N ILE A 322 -0.49 -8.04 -4.05
CA ILE A 322 0.01 -9.31 -3.55
C ILE A 322 0.70 -10.06 -4.68
N TRP A 323 2.02 -9.99 -4.70
CA TRP A 323 2.79 -10.81 -5.64
C TRP A 323 2.88 -12.23 -5.11
N LEU A 324 1.93 -13.08 -5.50
CA LEU A 324 1.96 -14.50 -5.18
C LEU A 324 2.95 -15.22 -6.10
N ASP A 325 3.72 -16.16 -5.56
CA ASP A 325 4.52 -17.08 -6.36
C ASP A 325 3.63 -18.05 -7.13
N ILE A 326 4.19 -18.75 -8.10
CA ILE A 326 3.42 -19.67 -8.97
C ILE A 326 2.80 -20.81 -8.16
N ALA A 327 3.49 -21.30 -7.13
CA ALA A 327 2.98 -22.40 -6.30
C ALA A 327 1.75 -21.96 -5.51
N THR A 328 1.83 -20.80 -4.84
CA THR A 328 0.71 -20.20 -4.08
C THR A 328 -0.47 -19.85 -4.99
N LYS A 329 -0.21 -19.31 -6.20
CA LYS A 329 -1.27 -19.05 -7.19
C LYS A 329 -1.99 -20.35 -7.62
N THR A 330 -1.22 -21.40 -7.84
CA THR A 330 -1.78 -22.70 -8.25
C THR A 330 -2.62 -23.33 -7.14
N ASP A 331 -2.14 -23.26 -5.89
CA ASP A 331 -2.86 -23.77 -4.73
C ASP A 331 -4.17 -22.99 -4.47
N ALA A 332 -4.10 -21.65 -4.56
CA ALA A 332 -5.28 -20.80 -4.44
C ALA A 332 -6.32 -21.08 -5.54
N ALA A 333 -5.86 -21.22 -6.80
CA ALA A 333 -6.72 -21.57 -7.93
C ALA A 333 -7.36 -22.93 -7.74
N GLN A 334 -6.60 -23.95 -7.34
CA GLN A 334 -7.09 -25.29 -7.10
C GLN A 334 -8.15 -25.32 -5.98
N LYS A 335 -7.89 -24.62 -4.87
CA LYS A 335 -8.85 -24.52 -3.75
C LYS A 335 -10.13 -23.79 -4.17
N ALA A 336 -10.02 -22.68 -4.90
CA ALA A 336 -11.17 -21.89 -5.35
C ALA A 336 -12.05 -22.69 -6.34
N ILE A 337 -11.45 -23.38 -7.31
CA ILE A 337 -12.17 -24.26 -8.25
C ILE A 337 -12.80 -25.44 -7.51
N GLY A 338 -12.03 -26.09 -6.61
CA GLY A 338 -12.50 -27.24 -5.86
C GLY A 338 -13.64 -26.94 -4.88
N ALA A 339 -13.70 -25.71 -4.38
CA ALA A 339 -14.80 -25.19 -3.56
C ALA A 339 -16.02 -24.73 -4.39
N GLY A 340 -15.94 -24.74 -5.73
CA GLY A 340 -16.99 -24.24 -6.61
C GLY A 340 -17.15 -22.72 -6.58
N ALA A 341 -16.20 -21.99 -5.97
CA ALA A 341 -16.24 -20.53 -5.86
C ALA A 341 -15.81 -19.83 -7.15
N MET A 342 -15.03 -20.50 -8.00
CA MET A 342 -14.55 -19.98 -9.29
C MET A 342 -14.66 -21.04 -10.37
N THR A 343 -14.93 -20.60 -11.59
CA THR A 343 -14.82 -21.44 -12.77
C THR A 343 -13.34 -21.61 -13.18
N PRO A 344 -12.97 -22.68 -13.89
CA PRO A 344 -11.63 -22.83 -14.44
C PRO A 344 -11.18 -21.65 -15.30
N ASN A 345 -12.07 -21.05 -16.10
CA ASN A 345 -11.74 -19.91 -16.96
C ASN A 345 -11.48 -18.63 -16.15
N GLU A 346 -12.25 -18.38 -15.11
CA GLU A 346 -12.00 -17.25 -14.18
C GLU A 346 -10.65 -17.42 -13.46
N ALA A 347 -10.33 -18.61 -12.98
CA ALA A 347 -9.06 -18.90 -12.33
C ALA A 347 -7.87 -18.78 -13.31
N ARG A 348 -8.02 -19.23 -14.55
CA ARG A 348 -7.02 -19.07 -15.62
C ARG A 348 -6.75 -17.60 -15.90
N PHE A 349 -7.79 -16.79 -15.99
CA PHE A 349 -7.66 -15.37 -16.23
C PHE A 349 -7.07 -14.65 -15.00
N LYS A 350 -7.65 -14.85 -13.83
CA LYS A 350 -7.28 -14.12 -12.60
C LYS A 350 -5.84 -14.40 -12.14
N TYR A 351 -5.44 -15.68 -12.08
CA TYR A 351 -4.15 -16.04 -11.50
C TYR A 351 -3.02 -16.16 -12.51
N PHE A 352 -3.34 -16.48 -13.78
CA PHE A 352 -2.33 -16.81 -14.78
C PHE A 352 -2.36 -15.92 -16.02
N GLY A 353 -3.38 -15.05 -16.17
CA GLY A 353 -3.54 -14.21 -17.37
C GLY A 353 -3.78 -15.00 -18.65
N LEU A 354 -4.30 -16.23 -18.55
CA LEU A 354 -4.55 -17.13 -19.68
C LEU A 354 -5.95 -16.95 -20.23
N GLY A 355 -6.10 -17.09 -21.55
CA GLY A 355 -7.40 -17.05 -22.22
C GLY A 355 -8.33 -18.22 -21.84
N PRO A 356 -9.65 -18.08 -22.13
CA PRO A 356 -10.62 -19.10 -21.81
C PRO A 356 -10.42 -20.36 -22.66
N VAL A 357 -10.85 -21.52 -22.12
CA VAL A 357 -10.87 -22.81 -22.82
C VAL A 357 -12.30 -23.32 -22.90
N PRO A 358 -12.69 -24.06 -23.97
CA PRO A 358 -14.01 -24.65 -24.07
C PRO A 358 -14.31 -25.56 -22.87
N GLY A 359 -15.53 -25.42 -22.29
CA GLY A 359 -15.95 -26.20 -21.13
C GLY A 359 -15.46 -25.65 -19.77
N GLY A 360 -14.65 -24.57 -19.74
CA GLY A 360 -14.11 -24.00 -18.51
C GLY A 360 -15.02 -23.00 -17.80
N ASP A 361 -16.24 -22.76 -18.29
CA ASP A 361 -17.18 -21.76 -17.72
C ASP A 361 -18.15 -22.36 -16.69
N SER A 362 -18.05 -23.65 -16.42
CA SER A 362 -18.86 -24.33 -15.42
C SER A 362 -18.09 -24.47 -14.10
N CYS A 363 -18.78 -24.24 -12.97
CA CYS A 363 -18.25 -24.56 -11.66
C CYS A 363 -18.22 -26.07 -11.46
N TYR A 364 -17.11 -26.58 -10.93
CA TYR A 364 -16.93 -27.98 -10.61
C TYR A 364 -16.90 -28.16 -9.10
N LEU A 365 -17.71 -29.09 -8.61
CA LEU A 365 -17.65 -29.56 -7.22
C LEU A 365 -17.23 -31.03 -7.23
N GLN A 366 -16.42 -31.43 -6.27
CA GLN A 366 -16.13 -32.85 -6.10
C GLN A 366 -17.43 -33.60 -5.79
N GLN A 367 -17.62 -34.78 -6.41
CA GLN A 367 -18.81 -35.59 -6.23
C GLN A 367 -19.08 -35.97 -4.75
N GLN A 368 -18.12 -35.76 -3.88
CA GLN A 368 -18.21 -36.00 -2.43
C GLN A 368 -18.84 -34.83 -1.66
N MET A 369 -19.00 -33.67 -2.27
CA MET A 369 -19.61 -32.48 -1.66
C MET A 369 -21.10 -32.44 -2.01
N TYR A 370 -21.92 -33.00 -1.16
CA TYR A 370 -23.38 -32.94 -1.24
C TYR A 370 -23.91 -31.94 -0.21
N SER A 371 -25.05 -31.31 -0.49
CA SER A 371 -25.79 -30.60 0.54
C SER A 371 -26.21 -31.55 1.65
N LEU A 372 -26.33 -31.05 2.88
CA LEU A 372 -26.82 -31.89 4.00
C LEU A 372 -28.18 -32.53 3.70
N GLU A 373 -29.03 -31.84 2.94
CA GLU A 373 -30.32 -32.31 2.50
C GLU A 373 -30.20 -33.48 1.49
N ALA A 374 -29.35 -33.33 0.48
CA ALA A 374 -29.03 -34.38 -0.49
C ALA A 374 -28.34 -35.58 0.16
N LEU A 375 -27.51 -35.36 1.19
CA LEU A 375 -26.90 -36.44 1.96
C LEU A 375 -27.95 -37.19 2.77
N ALA A 376 -28.89 -36.50 3.38
CA ALA A 376 -29.98 -37.12 4.13
C ALA A 376 -30.89 -37.97 3.22
N GLU A 377 -31.25 -37.44 2.03
CA GLU A 377 -32.02 -38.19 1.02
C GLU A 377 -31.25 -39.42 0.51
N ARG A 378 -29.95 -39.25 0.25
CA ARG A 378 -29.09 -40.38 -0.18
C ARG A 378 -29.00 -41.44 0.90
N ASP A 379 -28.84 -41.05 2.17
CA ASP A 379 -28.76 -41.99 3.28
C ASP A 379 -30.10 -42.72 3.48
N ALA A 380 -31.22 -42.06 3.25
CA ALA A 380 -32.54 -42.66 3.24
C ALA A 380 -32.71 -43.68 2.11
N MET A 381 -32.09 -43.46 0.95
CA MET A 381 -32.07 -44.38 -0.20
C MET A 381 -31.08 -45.56 -0.04
N GLN A 382 -30.22 -45.52 0.98
CA GLN A 382 -29.20 -46.54 1.25
C GLN A 382 -28.35 -46.95 0.03
N PRO A 383 -27.78 -46.04 -0.77
CA PRO A 383 -27.11 -46.34 -2.01
C PRO A 383 -25.84 -47.20 -1.88
N PHE A 384 -25.34 -47.37 -0.67
CA PHE A 384 -24.15 -48.15 -0.35
C PHE A 384 -24.48 -49.49 0.34
N THR A 385 -25.74 -49.83 0.56
CA THR A 385 -26.08 -51.20 0.86
C THR A 385 -25.80 -52.04 -0.38
N LYS A 386 -24.89 -52.97 -0.22
CA LYS A 386 -24.68 -54.00 -1.24
C LYS A 386 -26.05 -54.57 -1.60
N PRO A 387 -26.49 -54.53 -2.84
CA PRO A 387 -27.71 -55.24 -3.21
C PRO A 387 -27.58 -56.64 -2.68
N ALA A 388 -28.61 -57.10 -1.96
CA ALA A 388 -28.64 -58.48 -1.55
C ALA A 388 -28.32 -59.33 -2.77
N PRO A 389 -27.39 -60.31 -2.72
CA PRO A 389 -27.08 -61.14 -3.86
C PRO A 389 -28.41 -61.67 -4.38
N ALA A 390 -28.67 -61.39 -5.67
CA ALA A 390 -29.86 -61.94 -6.32
C ALA A 390 -29.96 -63.43 -5.90
N PRO A 391 -31.16 -63.89 -5.52
CA PRO A 391 -31.29 -65.31 -5.17
C PRO A 391 -30.68 -66.12 -6.29
N VAL A 392 -29.59 -66.81 -6.03
CA VAL A 392 -28.98 -67.71 -6.98
C VAL A 392 -30.10 -68.63 -7.33
N ALA A 393 -30.55 -68.61 -8.62
CA ALA A 393 -31.44 -69.61 -9.12
C ALA A 393 -30.72 -70.94 -8.87
N VAL A 394 -31.19 -71.65 -7.84
CA VAL A 394 -30.69 -73.01 -7.56
C VAL A 394 -30.96 -73.73 -8.86
N ALA A 395 -29.93 -74.05 -9.64
CA ALA A 395 -30.04 -74.97 -10.69
C ALA A 395 -30.66 -76.24 -10.10
N PRO A 396 -31.65 -76.87 -10.76
CA PRO A 396 -32.29 -77.98 -10.18
C PRO A 396 -31.20 -78.95 -9.76
N SER A 397 -31.16 -79.28 -8.47
CA SER A 397 -30.20 -80.19 -7.89
C SER A 397 -30.23 -81.45 -8.73
N ASP A 398 -29.06 -81.92 -9.13
CA ASP A 398 -28.88 -83.28 -9.63
C ASP A 398 -29.55 -84.17 -8.59
N VAL A 399 -30.77 -84.52 -8.90
CA VAL A 399 -31.42 -85.61 -8.23
C VAL A 399 -30.63 -86.83 -8.76
N PRO A 400 -29.97 -87.60 -7.89
CA PRO A 400 -29.27 -88.79 -8.37
C PRO A 400 -30.29 -89.64 -9.14
N PRO A 401 -29.93 -90.18 -10.28
CA PRO A 401 -30.84 -91.01 -11.09
C PRO A 401 -31.41 -92.09 -10.19
N SER A 402 -32.74 -92.30 -10.26
CA SER A 402 -33.40 -93.32 -9.48
C SER A 402 -32.73 -94.68 -9.80
N ASP A 403 -32.71 -95.55 -8.81
CA ASP A 403 -32.10 -96.93 -8.97
C ASP A 403 -32.64 -97.68 -10.23
N GLU A 404 -33.85 -97.31 -10.66
CA GLU A 404 -34.44 -97.84 -11.94
C GLU A 404 -33.75 -97.27 -13.17
N ALA A 405 -33.34 -96.05 -13.21
CA ALA A 405 -32.56 -95.47 -14.35
C ALA A 405 -31.15 -95.98 -14.40
N VAL A 406 -30.52 -96.30 -13.30
CA VAL A 406 -29.20 -96.96 -13.24
C VAL A 406 -29.32 -98.44 -13.71
N ALA A 407 -30.36 -99.13 -13.28
CA ALA A 407 -30.62 -100.50 -13.71
C ALA A 407 -30.88 -100.57 -15.24
N ALA A 408 -31.61 -99.69 -15.83
CA ALA A 408 -31.85 -99.59 -17.25
C ALA A 408 -30.58 -99.30 -18.07
N ALA A 409 -29.70 -98.43 -17.58
CA ALA A 409 -28.40 -98.13 -18.19
C ALA A 409 -27.42 -99.31 -18.14
N VAL A 410 -27.43 -100.10 -17.07
CA VAL A 410 -26.61 -101.27 -16.93
C VAL A 410 -27.15 -102.41 -17.78
N GLY A 411 -28.47 -102.54 -17.98
CA GLY A 411 -29.07 -103.45 -18.86
C GLY A 411 -28.72 -103.20 -20.35
N ALA A 412 -28.70 -102.00 -20.80
CA ALA A 412 -28.33 -101.60 -22.16
C ALA A 412 -26.84 -101.80 -22.49
N LEU A 413 -25.96 -101.83 -21.46
CA LEU A 413 -24.53 -102.12 -21.64
C LEU A 413 -24.19 -103.56 -21.63
N ALA A 414 -25.14 -104.48 -21.30
CA ALA A 414 -24.98 -105.91 -21.31
C ALA A 414 -25.42 -106.55 -22.63
N GLU A 415 -26.13 -105.79 -23.52
CA GLU A 415 -26.57 -106.23 -24.81
C GLU A 415 -25.78 -105.61 -26.00
N ALA A 416 -24.73 -104.81 -25.73
CA ALA A 416 -23.79 -104.32 -26.71
C ALA A 416 -22.41 -105.05 -26.50
#